data_959ea382e3311cfd606ff81b21982bbf
#
_entry.id   959ea382e3311cfd606ff81b21982bbf
#
_cell.length_a   1.000
_cell.length_b   1.000
_cell.length_c   1.000
_cell.angle_alpha   90.00
_cell.angle_beta   90.00
_cell.angle_gamma   90.00
#
_symmetry.space_group_name_H-M   'P 1'
#
loop_
_entity.id
_entity.type
_entity.pdbx_description
1 polymer ?
#
loop_
_entity_poly.entity_id
_entity_poly.type
_entity_poly.pdbx_seq_one_letter_code
_entity_poly.pdbx_strand_id
1 'polypeptide(L)'
;LSLTWQHRFFGDNVTAITAFFDGHSGQNYSWVFGNDANGDSYSRDLVYIPRVGDVAFAANTPQSRIDQLYAYIQNDPYLSKHQGEIAGRNRAMSAWVNQLDMSFRQEIPGIFAGNKGEFRLDVFNFANLLNKDWGQTSYVGFPYTRTLANFAGVTADGKYIYDLPKDANGNYQPGTKIVYDAGRDLKTNVVSRWSVMATVRYSF
;
A
#
# COMPACT_ATOMS: atom_id res chain seq x y z
N LEU A 1 -15.37 7.51 9.02
CA LEU A 1 -16.06 8.72 9.43
C LEU A 1 -16.94 9.23 8.29
N SER A 2 -18.21 9.60 8.58
CA SER A 2 -19.10 10.23 7.58
C SER A 2 -19.65 11.53 8.15
N LEU A 3 -19.64 12.57 7.35
CA LEU A 3 -20.20 13.88 7.69
C LEU A 3 -21.09 14.32 6.54
N THR A 4 -22.35 14.65 6.86
CA THR A 4 -23.31 15.18 5.89
C THR A 4 -23.81 16.54 6.36
N TRP A 5 -23.70 17.53 5.47
CA TRP A 5 -24.33 18.82 5.62
C TRP A 5 -25.49 18.95 4.63
N GLN A 6 -26.62 19.53 5.08
CA GLN A 6 -27.81 19.71 4.26
C GLN A 6 -28.38 21.12 4.43
N HIS A 7 -28.85 21.68 3.33
CA HIS A 7 -29.53 22.96 3.32
C HIS A 7 -30.57 23.02 2.18
N ARG A 8 -31.58 23.84 2.33
CA ARG A 8 -32.62 24.07 1.32
C ARG A 8 -32.38 25.41 0.65
N PHE A 9 -31.62 25.43 -0.44
CA PHE A 9 -31.38 26.68 -1.21
C PHE A 9 -32.52 27.01 -2.17
N PHE A 10 -33.26 26.01 -2.63
CA PHE A 10 -34.24 26.14 -3.69
C PHE A 10 -35.61 25.65 -3.21
N GLY A 11 -36.30 26.47 -2.41
CA GLY A 11 -37.60 26.13 -1.81
C GLY A 11 -37.48 24.88 -0.93
N ASP A 12 -38.32 23.86 -1.18
CA ASP A 12 -38.34 22.62 -0.41
C ASP A 12 -37.29 21.60 -0.83
N ASN A 13 -36.49 21.91 -1.87
CA ASN A 13 -35.51 21.00 -2.41
C ASN A 13 -34.21 21.03 -1.61
N VAL A 14 -33.75 19.85 -1.19
CA VAL A 14 -32.57 19.69 -0.36
C VAL A 14 -31.31 19.65 -1.22
N THR A 15 -30.33 20.47 -0.85
CA THR A 15 -28.93 20.33 -1.26
C THR A 15 -28.20 19.61 -0.15
N ALA A 16 -27.45 18.56 -0.46
CA ALA A 16 -26.64 17.82 0.50
C ALA A 16 -25.20 17.68 0.00
N ILE A 17 -24.24 17.86 0.90
CA ILE A 17 -22.84 17.54 0.69
C ILE A 17 -22.45 16.52 1.74
N THR A 18 -21.90 15.39 1.30
CA THR A 18 -21.42 14.33 2.18
C THR A 18 -19.94 14.11 1.95
N ALA A 19 -19.16 14.07 3.02
CA ALA A 19 -17.77 13.63 3.01
C ALA A 19 -17.70 12.27 3.75
N PHE A 20 -17.09 11.29 3.13
CA PHE A 20 -16.80 10.00 3.73
C PHE A 20 -15.29 9.79 3.77
N PHE A 21 -14.75 9.62 4.97
CA PHE A 21 -13.34 9.36 5.20
C PHE A 21 -13.16 7.92 5.71
N ASP A 22 -12.33 7.14 5.02
CA ASP A 22 -11.84 5.84 5.45
C ASP A 22 -10.35 5.88 5.73
N GLY A 23 -9.96 5.47 6.93
CA GLY A 23 -8.58 5.38 7.37
C GLY A 23 -8.34 4.05 8.06
N HIS A 24 -7.43 3.24 7.51
CA HIS A 24 -7.11 1.93 8.07
C HIS A 24 -5.64 1.53 7.82
N SER A 25 -5.17 0.55 8.59
CA SER A 25 -3.84 -0.03 8.40
C SER A 25 -3.74 -0.71 7.03
N GLY A 26 -2.55 -0.62 6.44
CA GLY A 26 -2.25 -1.35 5.21
C GLY A 26 -2.21 -2.86 5.43
N GLN A 27 -2.04 -3.60 4.34
CA GLN A 27 -2.00 -5.05 4.33
C GLN A 27 -0.75 -5.58 5.04
N ASN A 28 -0.92 -6.66 5.80
CA ASN A 28 0.17 -7.39 6.43
C ASN A 28 0.96 -8.22 5.41
N TYR A 29 2.28 -8.31 5.64
CA TYR A 29 3.17 -9.16 4.86
C TYR A 29 4.32 -9.70 5.73
N SER A 30 5.10 -10.65 5.16
CA SER A 30 6.25 -11.25 5.83
C SER A 30 7.55 -10.86 5.12
N TRP A 31 8.61 -10.61 5.89
CA TRP A 31 9.96 -10.56 5.36
C TRP A 31 10.58 -11.96 5.33
N VAL A 32 11.13 -12.34 4.18
CA VAL A 32 11.58 -13.72 3.91
C VAL A 32 12.92 -13.73 3.19
N PHE A 33 13.59 -14.89 3.18
CA PHE A 33 14.58 -15.22 2.15
C PHE A 33 13.89 -15.44 0.80
N GLY A 34 14.57 -15.14 -0.30
CA GLY A 34 14.03 -15.31 -1.64
C GLY A 34 14.08 -16.77 -2.14
N ASN A 35 14.81 -17.61 -1.44
CA ASN A 35 15.01 -19.02 -1.72
C ASN A 35 14.79 -19.87 -0.47
N ASP A 36 14.88 -21.19 -0.62
CA ASP A 36 14.88 -22.16 0.47
C ASP A 36 16.14 -21.98 1.33
N ALA A 37 15.97 -21.65 2.60
CA ALA A 37 17.07 -21.43 3.54
C ALA A 37 17.22 -22.58 4.56
N ASN A 38 16.19 -23.42 4.71
CA ASN A 38 16.17 -24.51 5.69
C ASN A 38 16.29 -25.91 5.06
N GLY A 39 16.21 -26.02 3.72
CA GLY A 39 16.37 -27.27 2.98
C GLY A 39 15.08 -28.12 2.87
N ASP A 40 13.92 -27.53 3.10
CA ASP A 40 12.62 -28.23 3.03
C ASP A 40 12.00 -28.20 1.62
N SER A 41 12.70 -27.65 0.63
CA SER A 41 12.28 -27.47 -0.76
C SER A 41 11.21 -26.37 -0.96
N TYR A 42 10.86 -25.62 0.07
CA TYR A 42 9.97 -24.46 -0.04
C TYR A 42 10.78 -23.16 0.11
N SER A 43 10.57 -22.23 -0.76
CA SER A 43 11.09 -20.85 -0.62
C SER A 43 10.21 -20.07 0.37
N ARG A 44 10.70 -18.94 0.86
CA ARG A 44 9.99 -17.99 1.74
C ARG A 44 10.13 -18.29 3.23
N ASP A 45 11.28 -18.81 3.61
CA ASP A 45 11.66 -18.88 5.02
C ASP A 45 11.77 -17.49 5.61
N LEU A 46 11.34 -17.32 6.86
CA LEU A 46 11.41 -16.04 7.55
C LEU A 46 12.86 -15.61 7.70
N VAL A 47 13.17 -14.39 7.27
CA VAL A 47 14.54 -13.89 7.24
C VAL A 47 15.00 -13.43 8.63
N TYR A 48 16.26 -13.67 8.98
CA TYR A 48 16.91 -13.00 10.10
C TYR A 48 17.19 -11.54 9.73
N ILE A 49 16.83 -10.60 10.59
CA ILE A 49 17.03 -9.15 10.36
C ILE A 49 18.36 -8.74 10.99
N PRO A 50 19.41 -8.48 10.19
CA PRO A 50 20.74 -8.36 10.75
C PRO A 50 21.02 -7.00 11.38
N ARG A 51 21.78 -7.00 12.48
CA ARG A 51 22.60 -5.87 12.89
C ARG A 51 23.89 -5.85 12.09
N VAL A 52 24.58 -4.72 12.11
CA VAL A 52 25.89 -4.63 11.44
C VAL A 52 26.85 -5.65 12.06
N GLY A 53 27.43 -6.53 11.21
CA GLY A 53 28.35 -7.58 11.62
C GLY A 53 27.73 -8.93 11.99
N ASP A 54 26.40 -9.05 12.05
CA ASP A 54 25.71 -10.30 12.38
C ASP A 54 25.75 -11.33 11.25
N VAL A 55 25.87 -10.89 10.01
CA VAL A 55 25.86 -11.74 8.81
C VAL A 55 27.10 -11.51 7.95
N ALA A 56 27.42 -12.49 7.12
CA ALA A 56 28.37 -12.37 6.02
C ALA A 56 27.63 -12.10 4.71
N PHE A 57 28.37 -11.72 3.69
CA PHE A 57 27.83 -11.46 2.36
C PHE A 57 28.51 -12.36 1.32
N ALA A 58 27.77 -12.68 0.27
CA ALA A 58 28.29 -13.46 -0.85
C ALA A 58 29.53 -12.76 -1.45
N ALA A 59 30.44 -13.57 -2.01
CA ALA A 59 31.67 -13.07 -2.60
C ALA A 59 31.38 -11.98 -3.65
N ASN A 60 32.23 -10.95 -3.66
CA ASN A 60 32.10 -9.80 -4.57
C ASN A 60 30.85 -8.92 -4.37
N THR A 61 30.17 -9.00 -3.22
CA THR A 61 29.13 -8.03 -2.88
C THR A 61 29.78 -6.66 -2.60
N PRO A 62 29.48 -5.61 -3.38
CA PRO A 62 30.07 -4.30 -3.16
C PRO A 62 29.67 -3.70 -1.80
N GLN A 63 30.62 -3.03 -1.13
CA GLN A 63 30.34 -2.37 0.16
C GLN A 63 29.17 -1.40 0.06
N SER A 64 29.06 -0.65 -1.04
CA SER A 64 27.95 0.27 -1.27
C SER A 64 26.57 -0.41 -1.22
N ARG A 65 26.45 -1.66 -1.68
CA ARG A 65 25.20 -2.42 -1.62
C ARG A 65 24.91 -2.90 -0.20
N ILE A 66 25.93 -3.25 0.57
CA ILE A 66 25.81 -3.60 1.98
C ILE A 66 25.34 -2.38 2.77
N ASP A 67 25.91 -1.21 2.51
CA ASP A 67 25.51 0.05 3.16
C ASP A 67 24.03 0.41 2.83
N GLN A 68 23.62 0.18 1.58
CA GLN A 68 22.24 0.37 1.15
C GLN A 68 21.26 -0.59 1.86
N LEU A 69 21.64 -1.85 2.08
CA LEU A 69 20.82 -2.79 2.88
C LEU A 69 20.61 -2.25 4.29
N TYR A 70 21.68 -1.85 4.97
CA TYR A 70 21.55 -1.35 6.34
C TYR A 70 20.80 -0.02 6.41
N ALA A 71 20.99 0.88 5.47
CA ALA A 71 20.18 2.09 5.34
C ALA A 71 18.70 1.76 5.11
N TYR A 72 18.41 0.75 4.28
CA TYR A 72 17.06 0.27 4.05
C TYR A 72 16.43 -0.28 5.34
N ILE A 73 17.16 -1.15 6.09
CA ILE A 73 16.69 -1.71 7.36
C ILE A 73 16.37 -0.59 8.38
N GLN A 74 17.22 0.42 8.48
CA GLN A 74 17.03 1.54 9.40
C GLN A 74 15.80 2.39 9.05
N ASN A 75 15.47 2.51 7.78
CA ASN A 75 14.33 3.31 7.30
C ASN A 75 13.00 2.53 7.23
N ASP A 76 13.01 1.21 7.33
CA ASP A 76 11.80 0.40 7.33
C ASP A 76 11.18 0.35 8.74
N PRO A 77 9.89 0.68 8.91
CA PRO A 77 9.24 0.76 10.22
C PRO A 77 9.23 -0.54 11.02
N TYR A 78 9.25 -1.69 10.34
CA TYR A 78 9.29 -3.00 10.97
C TYR A 78 10.72 -3.48 11.20
N LEU A 79 11.56 -3.48 10.16
CA LEU A 79 12.91 -4.01 10.22
C LEU A 79 13.79 -3.27 11.25
N SER A 80 13.66 -1.95 11.34
CA SER A 80 14.44 -1.14 12.29
C SER A 80 14.22 -1.52 13.75
N LYS A 81 13.05 -2.03 14.09
CA LYS A 81 12.67 -2.41 15.46
C LYS A 81 13.00 -3.86 15.81
N HIS A 82 13.25 -4.70 14.82
CA HIS A 82 13.42 -6.16 14.98
C HIS A 82 14.80 -6.65 14.54
N GLN A 83 15.82 -5.78 14.57
CA GLN A 83 17.19 -6.19 14.26
C GLN A 83 17.72 -7.18 15.30
N GLY A 84 18.36 -8.24 14.84
CA GLY A 84 18.88 -9.34 15.65
C GLY A 84 17.85 -10.44 15.90
N GLU A 85 16.70 -10.41 15.20
CA GLU A 85 15.62 -11.37 15.33
C GLU A 85 15.25 -11.99 13.98
N ILE A 86 14.63 -13.16 14.00
CA ILE A 86 13.96 -13.71 12.82
C ILE A 86 12.64 -12.96 12.63
N ALA A 87 12.37 -12.51 11.43
CA ALA A 87 11.16 -11.78 11.09
C ALA A 87 9.89 -12.58 11.46
N GLY A 88 8.91 -11.92 12.05
CA GLY A 88 7.63 -12.56 12.35
C GLY A 88 6.74 -12.73 11.10
N ARG A 89 6.03 -13.84 11.02
CA ARG A 89 5.07 -14.07 9.92
C ARG A 89 3.93 -13.05 9.98
N ASN A 90 3.67 -12.35 8.86
CA ASN A 90 2.61 -11.35 8.72
C ASN A 90 2.69 -10.21 9.77
N ARG A 91 3.91 -9.82 10.14
CA ARG A 91 4.13 -8.75 11.16
C ARG A 91 4.51 -7.41 10.56
N ALA A 92 5.03 -7.38 9.33
CA ALA A 92 5.22 -6.14 8.61
C ALA A 92 3.89 -5.67 7.99
N MET A 93 3.71 -4.36 7.86
CA MET A 93 2.50 -3.76 7.27
C MET A 93 2.87 -2.79 6.15
N SER A 94 2.05 -2.77 5.10
CA SER A 94 2.09 -1.72 4.08
C SER A 94 1.69 -0.37 4.68
N ALA A 95 1.88 0.70 3.93
CA ALA A 95 1.54 2.04 4.39
C ALA A 95 0.06 2.15 4.80
N TRP A 96 -0.21 3.03 5.74
CA TRP A 96 -1.57 3.39 6.14
C TRP A 96 -2.36 3.95 4.95
N VAL A 97 -3.60 3.52 4.79
CA VAL A 97 -4.50 3.98 3.73
C VAL A 97 -5.39 5.09 4.28
N ASN A 98 -5.46 6.20 3.55
CA ASN A 98 -6.40 7.31 3.82
C ASN A 98 -7.16 7.59 2.53
N GLN A 99 -8.47 7.46 2.56
CA GLN A 99 -9.34 7.71 1.42
C GLN A 99 -10.45 8.69 1.80
N LEU A 100 -10.70 9.67 0.95
CA LEU A 100 -11.77 10.65 1.13
C LEU A 100 -12.66 10.64 -0.10
N ASP A 101 -13.92 10.30 0.09
CA ASP A 101 -14.95 10.38 -0.93
C ASP A 101 -15.88 11.56 -0.65
N MET A 102 -16.33 12.23 -1.71
CA MET A 102 -17.24 13.36 -1.62
C MET A 102 -18.49 13.10 -2.47
N SER A 103 -19.66 13.44 -1.92
CA SER A 103 -20.92 13.36 -2.65
C SER A 103 -21.65 14.71 -2.59
N PHE A 104 -22.05 15.19 -3.74
CA PHE A 104 -22.98 16.31 -3.87
C PHE A 104 -24.34 15.79 -4.35
N ARG A 105 -25.41 16.16 -3.69
CA ARG A 105 -26.79 15.80 -4.04
C ARG A 105 -27.67 17.05 -4.08
N GLN A 106 -28.42 17.19 -5.15
CA GLN A 106 -29.41 18.25 -5.31
C GLN A 106 -30.77 17.66 -5.68
N GLU A 107 -31.77 17.91 -4.85
CA GLU A 107 -33.17 17.68 -5.22
C GLU A 107 -33.64 18.79 -6.15
N ILE A 108 -34.41 18.41 -7.16
CA ILE A 108 -35.04 19.32 -8.13
C ILE A 108 -36.54 19.05 -8.18
N PRO A 109 -37.37 20.06 -8.47
CA PRO A 109 -38.79 19.84 -8.64
C PRO A 109 -39.07 18.83 -9.73
N GLY A 110 -40.05 17.95 -9.51
CA GLY A 110 -40.54 17.06 -10.56
C GLY A 110 -41.35 17.80 -11.62
N ILE A 111 -41.59 17.13 -12.77
CA ILE A 111 -42.40 17.67 -13.87
C ILE A 111 -43.90 17.77 -13.44
N PHE A 112 -44.35 16.87 -12.59
CA PHE A 112 -45.72 16.84 -12.04
C PHE A 112 -45.74 17.12 -10.56
N ALA A 113 -46.83 17.66 -10.05
CA ALA A 113 -47.01 17.93 -8.63
C ALA A 113 -46.88 16.62 -7.82
N GLY A 114 -46.07 16.67 -6.76
CA GLY A 114 -45.77 15.52 -5.91
C GLY A 114 -44.53 14.68 -6.36
N ASN A 115 -44.06 14.85 -7.57
CA ASN A 115 -42.86 14.15 -8.08
C ASN A 115 -41.59 14.92 -7.74
N LYS A 116 -40.46 14.22 -7.64
CA LYS A 116 -39.15 14.81 -7.38
C LYS A 116 -38.09 14.23 -8.30
N GLY A 117 -37.21 15.11 -8.76
CA GLY A 117 -35.96 14.74 -9.38
C GLY A 117 -34.78 14.83 -8.38
N GLU A 118 -33.72 14.14 -8.64
CA GLU A 118 -32.47 14.21 -7.90
C GLU A 118 -31.30 14.11 -8.86
N PHE A 119 -30.36 15.02 -8.72
CA PHE A 119 -29.05 14.92 -9.33
C PHE A 119 -28.04 14.64 -8.23
N ARG A 120 -27.13 13.67 -8.45
CA ARG A 120 -26.06 13.32 -7.55
C ARG A 120 -24.75 13.20 -8.30
N LEU A 121 -23.70 13.79 -7.72
CA LEU A 121 -22.35 13.70 -8.20
C LEU A 121 -21.48 13.13 -7.08
N ASP A 122 -20.91 11.94 -7.30
CA ASP A 122 -19.98 11.30 -6.38
C ASP A 122 -18.57 11.41 -6.94
N VAL A 123 -17.64 11.86 -6.11
CA VAL A 123 -16.21 11.90 -6.40
C VAL A 123 -15.51 10.95 -5.43
N PHE A 124 -15.10 9.80 -5.96
CA PHE A 124 -14.34 8.80 -5.19
C PHE A 124 -12.87 9.19 -5.16
N ASN A 125 -12.24 8.97 -4.03
CA ASN A 125 -10.84 9.32 -3.76
C ASN A 125 -10.56 10.81 -4.10
N PHE A 126 -11.40 11.69 -3.56
CA PHE A 126 -11.31 13.14 -3.79
C PHE A 126 -9.95 13.73 -3.43
N ALA A 127 -9.28 13.19 -2.41
CA ALA A 127 -7.93 13.63 -2.04
C ALA A 127 -6.93 13.44 -3.20
N ASN A 128 -7.04 12.35 -3.96
CA ASN A 128 -6.20 12.09 -5.13
C ASN A 128 -6.50 13.03 -6.31
N LEU A 129 -7.72 13.55 -6.43
CA LEU A 129 -8.07 14.58 -7.40
C LEU A 129 -7.29 15.88 -7.11
N LEU A 130 -7.09 16.23 -5.84
CA LEU A 130 -6.37 17.44 -5.43
C LEU A 130 -4.85 17.27 -5.55
N ASN A 131 -4.35 16.09 -5.17
CA ASN A 131 -2.93 15.77 -5.26
C ASN A 131 -2.76 14.28 -5.58
N LYS A 132 -2.08 13.98 -6.70
CA LYS A 132 -1.83 12.61 -7.19
C LYS A 132 -1.16 11.67 -6.16
N ASP A 133 -0.47 12.23 -5.17
CA ASP A 133 0.26 11.48 -4.14
C ASP A 133 -0.59 11.22 -2.88
N TRP A 134 -1.80 11.78 -2.82
CA TRP A 134 -2.77 11.53 -1.74
C TRP A 134 -3.73 10.40 -2.11
N GLY A 135 -4.29 9.75 -1.10
CA GLY A 135 -5.25 8.67 -1.30
C GLY A 135 -4.70 7.44 -2.04
N GLN A 136 -3.37 7.27 -2.04
CA GLN A 136 -2.75 6.09 -2.64
C GLN A 136 -2.86 4.90 -1.72
N THR A 137 -3.16 3.73 -2.30
CA THR A 137 -3.10 2.43 -1.63
C THR A 137 -1.86 1.69 -2.08
N SER A 138 -1.08 1.18 -1.13
CA SER A 138 0.06 0.32 -1.40
C SER A 138 -0.16 -1.06 -0.82
N TYR A 139 0.27 -2.10 -1.51
CA TYR A 139 0.18 -3.47 -1.05
C TYR A 139 1.36 -4.31 -1.54
N VAL A 140 1.59 -5.42 -0.88
CA VAL A 140 2.53 -6.45 -1.32
C VAL A 140 1.73 -7.51 -2.07
N GLY A 141 2.07 -7.77 -3.34
CA GLY A 141 1.39 -8.77 -4.15
C GLY A 141 1.44 -10.17 -3.52
N PHE A 142 0.46 -11.03 -3.90
CA PHE A 142 0.49 -12.44 -3.48
C PHE A 142 1.84 -13.08 -3.83
N PRO A 143 2.45 -13.81 -2.93
CA PRO A 143 1.96 -14.40 -1.67
C PRO A 143 2.17 -13.57 -0.40
N TYR A 144 2.17 -12.24 -0.49
CA TYR A 144 2.29 -11.33 0.64
C TYR A 144 3.61 -11.45 1.39
N THR A 145 4.70 -11.59 0.61
CA THR A 145 6.05 -11.71 1.12
C THR A 145 6.99 -10.73 0.41
N ARG A 146 7.99 -10.22 1.13
CA ARG A 146 9.08 -9.41 0.58
C ARG A 146 10.41 -10.06 0.90
N THR A 147 11.28 -10.15 -0.10
CA THR A 147 12.61 -10.72 0.05
C THR A 147 13.58 -9.65 0.55
N LEU A 148 14.20 -9.89 1.72
CA LEU A 148 15.27 -9.05 2.22
C LEU A 148 16.62 -9.43 1.58
N ALA A 149 16.90 -10.73 1.51
CA ALA A 149 18.09 -11.31 0.91
C ALA A 149 17.79 -12.72 0.41
N ASN A 150 18.65 -13.27 -0.44
CA ASN A 150 18.71 -14.71 -0.68
C ASN A 150 19.69 -15.34 0.33
N PHE A 151 19.38 -16.55 0.75
CA PHE A 151 20.28 -17.35 1.57
C PHE A 151 21.37 -17.99 0.69
N ALA A 152 22.64 -17.74 1.00
CA ALA A 152 23.78 -18.28 0.27
C ALA A 152 24.62 -19.26 1.10
N GLY A 153 24.14 -19.65 2.27
CA GLY A 153 24.81 -20.60 3.17
C GLY A 153 25.06 -20.03 4.56
N VAL A 154 25.93 -20.73 5.28
CA VAL A 154 26.35 -20.37 6.64
C VAL A 154 27.87 -20.41 6.71
N THR A 155 28.48 -19.45 7.37
CA THR A 155 29.92 -19.42 7.60
C THR A 155 30.34 -20.49 8.63
N ALA A 156 31.64 -20.77 8.75
CA ALA A 156 32.15 -21.74 9.73
C ALA A 156 31.86 -21.34 11.19
N ASP A 157 31.68 -20.04 11.46
CA ASP A 157 31.30 -19.49 12.77
C ASP A 157 29.77 -19.31 12.94
N GLY A 158 28.98 -19.87 12.03
CA GLY A 158 27.51 -19.96 12.17
C GLY A 158 26.72 -18.73 11.72
N LYS A 159 27.33 -17.77 11.03
CA LYS A 159 26.62 -16.61 10.49
C LYS A 159 25.98 -16.91 9.15
N TYR A 160 24.78 -16.40 8.94
CA TYR A 160 24.13 -16.45 7.62
C TYR A 160 24.96 -15.69 6.58
N ILE A 161 25.05 -16.25 5.37
CA ILE A 161 25.65 -15.58 4.20
C ILE A 161 24.50 -15.07 3.34
N TYR A 162 24.46 -13.74 3.14
CA TYR A 162 23.45 -13.06 2.35
C TYR A 162 23.93 -12.80 0.92
N ASP A 163 23.13 -13.21 -0.05
CA ASP A 163 23.21 -12.70 -1.42
C ASP A 163 22.14 -11.61 -1.59
N LEU A 164 22.60 -10.40 -1.88
CA LEU A 164 21.73 -9.23 -1.89
C LEU A 164 21.09 -9.01 -3.25
N PRO A 165 19.73 -9.00 -3.32
CA PRO A 165 19.03 -8.66 -4.56
C PRO A 165 19.37 -7.23 -4.99
N LYS A 166 19.43 -7.03 -6.33
CA LYS A 166 19.86 -5.77 -6.94
C LYS A 166 18.96 -5.37 -8.10
N ASP A 167 18.89 -4.07 -8.35
CA ASP A 167 18.25 -3.50 -9.53
C ASP A 167 19.20 -3.59 -10.76
N ALA A 168 18.76 -3.07 -11.91
CA ALA A 168 19.53 -3.03 -13.15
C ALA A 168 20.82 -2.18 -13.03
N ASN A 169 20.89 -1.25 -12.09
CA ASN A 169 22.03 -0.39 -11.82
C ASN A 169 22.99 -0.98 -10.78
N GLY A 170 22.68 -2.16 -10.24
CA GLY A 170 23.48 -2.83 -9.22
C GLY A 170 23.24 -2.36 -7.79
N ASN A 171 22.28 -1.46 -7.54
CA ASN A 171 21.90 -1.02 -6.21
C ASN A 171 21.06 -2.07 -5.48
N TYR A 172 21.13 -2.09 -4.15
CA TYR A 172 20.28 -2.94 -3.35
C TYR A 172 18.80 -2.64 -3.61
N GLN A 173 18.06 -3.68 -3.92
CA GLN A 173 16.61 -3.61 -4.08
C GLN A 173 15.98 -4.85 -3.49
N PRO A 174 15.19 -4.71 -2.39
CA PRO A 174 14.45 -5.85 -1.85
C PRO A 174 13.56 -6.46 -2.93
N GLY A 175 13.52 -7.79 -2.96
CA GLY A 175 12.63 -8.52 -3.87
C GLY A 175 11.16 -8.27 -3.53
N THR A 176 10.29 -8.42 -4.51
CA THR A 176 8.86 -8.10 -4.45
C THR A 176 8.60 -6.65 -4.02
N LYS A 177 8.45 -5.78 -5.00
CA LYS A 177 8.17 -4.36 -4.78
C LYS A 177 6.82 -4.20 -4.06
N ILE A 178 6.74 -3.19 -3.20
CA ILE A 178 5.44 -2.64 -2.83
C ILE A 178 4.82 -2.12 -4.12
N VAL A 179 3.66 -2.64 -4.47
CA VAL A 179 2.88 -2.12 -5.59
C VAL A 179 2.16 -0.89 -5.07
N TYR A 180 2.60 0.26 -5.53
CA TYR A 180 1.77 1.46 -5.44
C TYR A 180 0.77 1.38 -6.58
N ASP A 181 -0.49 1.36 -6.25
CA ASP A 181 -1.53 1.47 -7.26
C ASP A 181 -1.61 2.93 -7.73
N ALA A 182 -0.59 3.34 -8.47
CA ALA A 182 -0.48 4.69 -9.00
C ALA A 182 -1.40 4.93 -10.20
N GLY A 183 -2.32 4.00 -10.48
CA GLY A 183 -3.33 4.16 -11.52
C GLY A 183 -2.79 4.43 -12.93
N ARG A 184 -1.59 3.99 -13.25
CA ARG A 184 -1.02 4.14 -14.60
C ARG A 184 -1.48 3.07 -15.58
N ASP A 185 -1.96 1.94 -15.09
CA ASP A 185 -2.52 0.90 -15.94
C ASP A 185 -4.05 0.97 -15.90
N LEU A 186 -4.62 1.50 -16.97
CA LEU A 186 -6.07 1.65 -17.13
C LEU A 186 -6.86 0.33 -17.10
N LYS A 187 -6.17 -0.81 -17.08
CA LYS A 187 -6.81 -2.13 -17.20
C LYS A 187 -6.93 -2.90 -15.90
N THR A 188 -6.22 -2.56 -14.85
CA THR A 188 -6.13 -3.46 -13.70
C THR A 188 -6.39 -2.87 -12.32
N ASN A 189 -6.23 -1.56 -12.06
CA ASN A 189 -6.44 -1.04 -10.70
C ASN A 189 -6.86 0.44 -10.65
N VAL A 190 -8.06 0.67 -10.20
CA VAL A 190 -8.68 1.99 -10.00
C VAL A 190 -8.66 2.47 -8.55
N VAL A 191 -8.09 1.70 -7.62
CA VAL A 191 -8.25 1.94 -6.17
C VAL A 191 -7.56 3.23 -5.70
N SER A 192 -6.42 3.59 -6.30
CA SER A 192 -5.69 4.81 -5.96
C SER A 192 -6.00 6.01 -6.86
N ARG A 193 -6.93 5.86 -7.82
CA ARG A 193 -7.37 6.95 -8.69
C ARG A 193 -8.68 7.55 -8.22
N TRP A 194 -8.79 8.86 -8.39
CA TRP A 194 -10.09 9.47 -8.29
C TRP A 194 -10.99 9.07 -9.49
N SER A 195 -12.25 8.96 -9.23
CA SER A 195 -13.27 8.75 -10.26
C SER A 195 -14.53 9.55 -9.93
N VAL A 196 -15.33 9.83 -10.93
CA VAL A 196 -16.58 10.57 -10.78
C VAL A 196 -17.73 9.75 -11.34
N MET A 197 -18.82 9.72 -10.57
CA MET A 197 -20.09 9.14 -11.00
C MET A 197 -21.19 10.20 -10.90
N ALA A 198 -21.91 10.41 -12.00
CA ALA A 198 -23.10 11.23 -12.03
C ALA A 198 -24.35 10.35 -12.08
N THR A 199 -25.30 10.62 -11.20
CA THR A 199 -26.57 9.88 -11.12
C THR A 199 -27.73 10.86 -11.22
N VAL A 200 -28.72 10.51 -12.04
CA VAL A 200 -30.00 11.20 -12.12
C VAL A 200 -31.09 10.23 -11.69
N ARG A 201 -31.92 10.65 -10.77
CA ARG A 201 -33.07 9.88 -10.28
C ARG A 201 -34.33 10.69 -10.42
N TYR A 202 -35.40 10.05 -10.82
CA TYR A 202 -36.75 10.62 -10.84
C TYR A 202 -37.69 9.72 -10.05
N SER A 203 -38.45 10.33 -9.14
CA SER A 203 -39.43 9.63 -8.29
C SER A 203 -40.82 10.18 -8.60
N PHE A 204 -41.77 9.31 -8.86
CA PHE A 204 -43.16 9.63 -9.17
C PHE A 204 -44.09 8.88 -8.23
#